data_0d378ef4dde317f7949d1d45edfec5dc
#
_entry.id   0d378ef4dde317f7949d1d45edfec5dc
#
_cell.length_a   1.000
_cell.length_b   1.000
_cell.length_c   1.000
_cell.angle_alpha   90.00
_cell.angle_beta   90.00
_cell.angle_gamma   90.00
#
_symmetry.space_group_name_H-M   'P 1'
#
loop_
_entity.id
_entity.type
_entity.pdbx_description
1 polymer ?
#
loop_
_entity_poly.entity_id
_entity_poly.type
_entity_poly.pdbx_seq_one_letter_code
_entity_poly.pdbx_strand_id
1 'polypeptide(L)'
;MADYLFSSDDEDFSNILTDFLSAADENDKEAIKKMFAENVKNKDDFDKKLDDFLKFYKASARSSDFDRNDILTRTQGIQDKSYWCLDADLMLKKGKEEFFIYMKVVTSDKNNPKNQGIHIIDLATKNAYEDGYFLWHSKDGIYVQKEACEDYKTMILYGNRREYEPVDRKLSVDFFRNFIRESTDYKKLLKEIGKANGEVLEDENVFEIRQGVSEKTYVICYVSGDEIIKVEVVNEDERLETIYSKDGKSD
;
A
#
# COMPACT_ATOMS: atom_id res chain seq x y z
N MET A 1 33.62 -6.73 9.39
CA MET A 1 32.65 -7.28 8.44
C MET A 1 31.75 -8.15 9.29
N ALA A 2 30.53 -7.74 9.56
CA ALA A 2 29.58 -8.59 10.27
C ALA A 2 29.03 -9.56 9.24
N ASP A 3 29.35 -10.85 9.39
CA ASP A 3 28.66 -11.90 8.65
C ASP A 3 27.19 -11.87 9.08
N TYR A 4 26.33 -11.28 8.24
CA TYR A 4 24.90 -11.48 8.34
C TYR A 4 24.64 -12.95 8.05
N LEU A 5 24.47 -13.75 9.09
CA LEU A 5 23.95 -15.10 8.98
C LEU A 5 22.49 -14.96 8.45
N PHE A 6 22.27 -15.46 7.25
CA PHE A 6 20.93 -15.63 6.69
C PHE A 6 20.05 -16.32 7.73
N SER A 7 18.91 -15.74 8.03
CA SER A 7 17.92 -16.41 8.86
C SER A 7 17.23 -17.51 8.06
N SER A 8 16.70 -18.53 8.72
CA SER A 8 15.89 -19.56 8.05
C SER A 8 14.68 -18.94 7.32
N ASP A 9 14.20 -17.80 7.79
CA ASP A 9 13.08 -17.08 7.21
C ASP A 9 13.47 -16.40 5.88
N ASP A 10 14.71 -15.89 5.77
CA ASP A 10 15.24 -15.32 4.52
C ASP A 10 15.41 -16.40 3.45
N GLU A 11 15.85 -17.61 3.84
CA GLU A 11 15.96 -18.75 2.94
C GLU A 11 14.59 -19.22 2.46
N ASP A 12 13.63 -19.38 3.36
CA ASP A 12 12.25 -19.76 3.03
C ASP A 12 11.63 -18.76 2.07
N PHE A 13 11.76 -17.45 2.37
CA PHE A 13 11.26 -16.39 1.50
C PHE A 13 11.93 -16.42 0.12
N SER A 14 13.25 -16.54 0.08
CA SER A 14 14.03 -16.61 -1.16
C SER A 14 13.58 -17.77 -2.05
N ASN A 15 13.32 -18.94 -1.47
CA ASN A 15 12.86 -20.11 -2.22
C ASN A 15 11.46 -19.87 -2.80
N ILE A 16 10.52 -19.34 -2.02
CA ILE A 16 9.16 -19.03 -2.49
C ILE A 16 9.20 -18.00 -3.62
N LEU A 17 10.02 -16.95 -3.48
CA LEU A 17 10.18 -15.94 -4.52
C LEU A 17 10.81 -16.53 -5.78
N THR A 18 11.82 -17.38 -5.65
CA THR A 18 12.47 -18.06 -6.79
C THR A 18 11.49 -18.93 -7.55
N ASP A 19 10.68 -19.72 -6.84
CA ASP A 19 9.66 -20.57 -7.45
C ASP A 19 8.59 -19.75 -8.18
N PHE A 20 8.16 -18.64 -7.56
CA PHE A 20 7.21 -17.71 -8.17
C PHE A 20 7.77 -17.09 -9.46
N LEU A 21 9.00 -16.58 -9.43
CA LEU A 21 9.63 -15.95 -10.60
C LEU A 21 9.89 -16.97 -11.71
N SER A 22 10.28 -18.21 -11.37
CA SER A 22 10.45 -19.30 -12.34
C SER A 22 9.13 -19.64 -13.03
N ALA A 23 8.05 -19.77 -12.27
CA ALA A 23 6.73 -20.01 -12.85
C ALA A 23 6.24 -18.81 -13.70
N ALA A 24 6.59 -17.58 -13.31
CA ALA A 24 6.27 -16.38 -14.08
C ALA A 24 7.07 -16.33 -15.41
N ASP A 25 8.35 -16.71 -15.40
CA ASP A 25 9.19 -16.80 -16.61
C ASP A 25 8.65 -17.87 -17.59
N GLU A 26 8.16 -19.00 -17.08
CA GLU A 26 7.54 -20.08 -17.85
C GLU A 26 6.10 -19.76 -18.26
N ASN A 27 5.49 -18.72 -17.69
CA ASN A 27 4.06 -18.39 -17.83
C ASN A 27 3.13 -19.49 -17.32
N ASP A 28 3.56 -20.21 -16.32
CA ASP A 28 2.76 -21.26 -15.69
C ASP A 28 1.78 -20.66 -14.66
N LYS A 29 0.63 -20.20 -15.17
CA LYS A 29 -0.42 -19.59 -14.33
C LYS A 29 -0.97 -20.53 -13.27
N GLU A 30 -1.03 -21.83 -13.58
CA GLU A 30 -1.55 -22.83 -12.64
C GLU A 30 -0.57 -23.07 -11.48
N ALA A 31 0.73 -23.09 -11.76
CA ALA A 31 1.74 -23.15 -10.70
C ALA A 31 1.68 -21.89 -9.82
N ILE A 32 1.65 -20.70 -10.43
CA ILE A 32 1.53 -19.44 -9.71
C ILE A 32 0.27 -19.42 -8.83
N LYS A 33 -0.89 -19.77 -9.39
CA LYS A 33 -2.16 -19.77 -8.66
C LYS A 33 -2.15 -20.67 -7.43
N LYS A 34 -1.43 -21.81 -7.49
CA LYS A 34 -1.28 -22.71 -6.34
C LYS A 34 -0.47 -22.13 -5.20
N MET A 35 0.38 -21.16 -5.46
CA MET A 35 1.21 -20.51 -4.44
C MET A 35 0.45 -19.47 -3.62
N PHE A 36 -0.71 -18.99 -4.10
CA PHE A 36 -1.52 -17.99 -3.41
C PHE A 36 -2.46 -18.61 -2.37
N ALA A 37 -2.69 -17.87 -1.28
CA ALA A 37 -3.69 -18.19 -0.28
C ALA A 37 -5.09 -18.28 -0.91
N GLU A 38 -5.98 -19.12 -0.35
CA GLU A 38 -7.31 -19.35 -0.94
C GLU A 38 -8.18 -18.11 -1.02
N ASN A 39 -8.12 -17.23 -0.02
CA ASN A 39 -8.84 -15.96 0.00
C ASN A 39 -8.36 -14.97 -1.07
N VAL A 40 -7.13 -15.12 -1.55
CA VAL A 40 -6.55 -14.27 -2.60
C VAL A 40 -6.88 -14.81 -3.97
N LYS A 41 -6.57 -16.08 -4.23
CA LYS A 41 -6.78 -16.70 -5.57
C LYS A 41 -8.25 -16.85 -5.96
N ASN A 42 -9.16 -16.81 -4.99
CA ASN A 42 -10.61 -16.92 -5.22
C ASN A 42 -11.30 -15.55 -5.42
N LYS A 43 -10.53 -14.44 -5.50
CA LYS A 43 -11.10 -13.13 -5.86
C LYS A 43 -11.50 -13.10 -7.33
N ASP A 44 -12.62 -12.44 -7.63
CA ASP A 44 -13.18 -12.38 -8.99
C ASP A 44 -12.21 -11.77 -10.02
N ASP A 45 -11.31 -10.90 -9.59
CA ASP A 45 -10.35 -10.20 -10.43
C ASP A 45 -8.95 -10.85 -10.48
N PHE A 46 -8.73 -11.96 -9.75
CA PHE A 46 -7.42 -12.59 -9.60
C PHE A 46 -6.80 -12.97 -10.95
N ASP A 47 -7.51 -13.72 -11.79
CA ASP A 47 -6.99 -14.21 -13.07
C ASP A 47 -6.65 -13.04 -14.01
N LYS A 48 -7.47 -11.98 -14.01
CA LYS A 48 -7.19 -10.75 -14.77
C LYS A 48 -5.92 -10.05 -14.27
N LYS A 49 -5.79 -9.88 -12.97
CA LYS A 49 -4.61 -9.24 -12.36
C LYS A 49 -3.34 -10.07 -12.60
N LEU A 50 -3.43 -11.39 -12.54
CA LEU A 50 -2.33 -12.27 -12.89
C LEU A 50 -1.92 -12.12 -14.36
N ASP A 51 -2.88 -12.02 -15.27
CA ASP A 51 -2.61 -11.80 -16.69
C ASP A 51 -1.93 -10.44 -16.94
N ASP A 52 -2.40 -9.39 -16.28
CA ASP A 52 -1.81 -8.05 -16.37
C ASP A 52 -0.39 -8.04 -15.80
N PHE A 53 -0.15 -8.71 -14.67
CA PHE A 53 1.17 -8.91 -14.07
C PHE A 53 2.11 -9.64 -15.04
N LEU A 54 1.72 -10.79 -15.55
CA LEU A 54 2.54 -11.60 -16.45
C LEU A 54 2.83 -10.88 -17.77
N LYS A 55 1.85 -10.14 -18.30
CA LYS A 55 2.05 -9.32 -19.48
C LYS A 55 3.09 -8.23 -19.25
N PHE A 56 3.05 -7.57 -18.10
CA PHE A 56 4.01 -6.55 -17.72
C PHE A 56 5.40 -7.16 -17.46
N TYR A 57 5.46 -8.23 -16.68
CA TYR A 57 6.68 -8.91 -16.29
C TYR A 57 7.45 -9.51 -17.48
N LYS A 58 6.76 -9.97 -18.52
CA LYS A 58 7.36 -10.62 -19.70
C LYS A 58 8.12 -9.71 -20.65
N ALA A 59 7.97 -8.41 -20.52
CA ALA A 59 8.37 -7.48 -21.59
C ALA A 59 9.87 -7.47 -21.89
N SER A 60 10.76 -8.08 -21.11
CA SER A 60 12.18 -7.76 -21.27
C SER A 60 13.23 -8.86 -21.22
N ALA A 61 13.04 -10.04 -20.68
CA ALA A 61 14.12 -11.06 -20.71
C ALA A 61 13.72 -12.47 -20.23
N ARG A 62 14.66 -13.42 -20.37
CA ARG A 62 14.40 -14.86 -20.17
C ARG A 62 14.44 -15.33 -18.72
N SER A 63 15.03 -14.59 -17.82
CA SER A 63 15.07 -14.93 -16.38
C SER A 63 15.28 -13.67 -15.57
N SER A 64 14.67 -13.65 -14.41
CA SER A 64 14.89 -12.62 -13.40
C SER A 64 16.05 -13.02 -12.52
N ASP A 65 16.82 -12.04 -12.09
CA ASP A 65 17.93 -12.21 -11.17
C ASP A 65 17.79 -11.22 -10.01
N PHE A 66 18.18 -11.66 -8.83
CA PHE A 66 18.24 -10.84 -7.64
C PHE A 66 19.36 -11.33 -6.72
N ASP A 67 19.95 -10.43 -5.95
CA ASP A 67 20.93 -10.81 -4.94
C ASP A 67 20.20 -11.32 -3.70
N ARG A 68 20.39 -12.59 -3.38
CA ARG A 68 19.79 -13.20 -2.17
C ARG A 68 20.28 -12.53 -0.89
N ASN A 69 21.45 -11.90 -0.90
CA ASN A 69 21.99 -11.19 0.24
C ASN A 69 21.26 -9.84 0.49
N ASP A 70 20.51 -9.35 -0.49
CA ASP A 70 19.69 -8.14 -0.35
C ASP A 70 18.31 -8.42 0.29
N ILE A 71 18.01 -9.71 0.54
CA ILE A 71 16.73 -10.08 1.18
C ILE A 71 16.85 -9.82 2.68
N LEU A 72 16.00 -8.93 3.18
CA LEU A 72 15.77 -8.69 4.58
C LEU A 72 14.29 -8.90 4.87
N THR A 73 13.96 -10.09 5.37
CA THR A 73 12.57 -10.41 5.69
C THR A 73 12.12 -9.72 6.97
N ARG A 74 10.95 -9.12 6.88
CA ARG A 74 10.19 -8.70 8.06
C ARG A 74 9.28 -9.85 8.45
N THR A 75 9.29 -10.20 9.73
CA THR A 75 8.51 -11.31 10.25
C THR A 75 7.41 -10.81 11.18
N GLN A 76 6.22 -11.37 11.02
CA GLN A 76 5.10 -11.16 11.93
C GLN A 76 4.52 -12.52 12.31
N GLY A 77 4.39 -12.79 13.59
CA GLY A 77 3.86 -14.07 13.98
C GLY A 77 3.78 -14.30 15.49
N ILE A 78 3.31 -15.49 15.84
CA ILE A 78 3.24 -15.96 17.22
C ILE A 78 4.47 -16.82 17.49
N GLN A 79 5.05 -16.68 18.66
CA GLN A 79 6.34 -17.31 19.03
C GLN A 79 6.38 -18.85 18.80
N ASP A 80 5.24 -19.52 18.92
CA ASP A 80 5.13 -20.98 18.67
C ASP A 80 4.96 -21.34 17.18
N LYS A 81 5.08 -20.33 16.28
CA LYS A 81 4.83 -20.46 14.83
C LYS A 81 3.46 -21.04 14.49
N SER A 82 2.45 -20.84 15.34
CA SER A 82 1.05 -21.15 14.99
C SER A 82 0.52 -20.24 13.90
N TYR A 83 1.04 -19.00 13.82
CA TYR A 83 0.91 -18.09 12.71
C TYR A 83 2.28 -17.48 12.41
N TRP A 84 2.68 -17.50 11.13
CA TRP A 84 3.96 -16.92 10.69
C TRP A 84 3.81 -16.30 9.30
N CYS A 85 4.12 -15.03 9.21
CA CYS A 85 4.05 -14.24 7.98
C CYS A 85 5.41 -13.58 7.72
N LEU A 86 5.86 -13.66 6.50
CA LEU A 86 7.10 -13.06 5.99
C LEU A 86 6.74 -12.02 4.95
N ASP A 87 7.43 -10.88 4.95
CA ASP A 87 7.39 -9.94 3.85
C ASP A 87 8.76 -9.31 3.61
N ALA A 88 9.06 -9.03 2.36
CA ALA A 88 10.24 -8.30 1.95
C ALA A 88 10.02 -7.56 0.64
N ASP A 89 10.82 -6.54 0.42
CA ASP A 89 10.97 -5.86 -0.85
C ASP A 89 12.43 -5.87 -1.29
N LEU A 90 12.65 -6.02 -2.60
CA LEU A 90 13.98 -6.11 -3.16
C LEU A 90 14.02 -5.66 -4.61
N MET A 91 15.22 -5.36 -5.08
CA MET A 91 15.46 -5.07 -6.48
C MET A 91 15.57 -6.37 -7.30
N LEU A 92 14.83 -6.41 -8.39
CA LEU A 92 14.82 -7.49 -9.36
C LEU A 92 15.43 -7.00 -10.68
N LYS A 93 16.42 -7.70 -11.20
CA LYS A 93 16.99 -7.42 -12.52
C LYS A 93 16.43 -8.39 -13.54
N LYS A 94 15.94 -7.86 -14.65
CA LYS A 94 15.45 -8.65 -15.77
C LYS A 94 16.02 -8.11 -17.08
N GLY A 95 17.09 -8.74 -17.56
CA GLY A 95 17.86 -8.25 -18.70
C GLY A 95 18.55 -6.92 -18.39
N LYS A 96 18.10 -5.83 -19.05
CA LYS A 96 18.60 -4.47 -18.81
C LYS A 96 17.70 -3.63 -17.93
N GLU A 97 16.55 -4.16 -17.55
CA GLU A 97 15.56 -3.45 -16.76
C GLU A 97 15.69 -3.81 -15.29
N GLU A 98 15.44 -2.81 -14.46
CA GLU A 98 15.40 -2.93 -13.01
C GLU A 98 13.96 -2.71 -12.58
N PHE A 99 13.47 -3.63 -11.75
CA PHE A 99 12.18 -3.57 -11.10
C PHE A 99 12.37 -3.69 -9.61
N PHE A 100 11.37 -3.27 -8.86
CA PHE A 100 11.29 -3.53 -7.44
C PHE A 100 10.08 -4.42 -7.20
N ILE A 101 10.25 -5.44 -6.38
CA ILE A 101 9.20 -6.39 -6.06
C ILE A 101 9.00 -6.46 -4.56
N TYR A 102 7.75 -6.40 -4.14
CA TYR A 102 7.34 -6.68 -2.78
C TYR A 102 6.51 -7.96 -2.77
N MET A 103 6.80 -8.84 -1.83
CA MET A 103 5.99 -10.03 -1.58
C MET A 103 5.66 -10.15 -0.10
N LYS A 104 4.43 -10.56 0.16
CA LYS A 104 3.97 -10.95 1.49
C LYS A 104 3.43 -12.37 1.43
N VAL A 105 3.92 -13.22 2.33
CA VAL A 105 3.55 -14.66 2.35
C VAL A 105 3.29 -15.13 3.79
N VAL A 106 2.20 -15.86 3.99
CA VAL A 106 1.92 -16.58 5.22
C VAL A 106 2.43 -18.01 5.08
N THR A 107 3.50 -18.34 5.78
CA THR A 107 4.15 -19.66 5.73
C THR A 107 3.53 -20.64 6.71
N SER A 108 2.88 -20.16 7.78
CA SER A 108 2.16 -20.98 8.74
C SER A 108 0.92 -20.28 9.25
N ASP A 109 -0.22 -20.97 9.22
CA ASP A 109 -1.43 -20.62 9.96
C ASP A 109 -2.15 -21.90 10.36
N LYS A 110 -1.90 -22.37 11.59
CA LYS A 110 -2.47 -23.62 12.10
C LYS A 110 -3.98 -23.53 12.36
N ASN A 111 -4.48 -22.32 12.62
CA ASN A 111 -5.89 -22.08 12.89
C ASN A 111 -6.70 -21.97 11.58
N ASN A 112 -6.06 -21.50 10.51
CA ASN A 112 -6.67 -21.37 9.20
C ASN A 112 -5.67 -21.74 8.08
N PRO A 113 -5.45 -23.06 7.80
CA PRO A 113 -4.50 -23.51 6.79
C PRO A 113 -4.76 -22.94 5.39
N LYS A 114 -5.98 -22.51 5.08
CA LYS A 114 -6.35 -21.87 3.80
C LYS A 114 -5.77 -20.47 3.63
N ASN A 115 -5.30 -19.89 4.72
CA ASN A 115 -4.62 -18.60 4.75
C ASN A 115 -3.12 -18.71 4.40
N GLN A 116 -2.57 -19.94 4.30
CA GLN A 116 -1.18 -20.14 3.90
C GLN A 116 -1.00 -19.88 2.40
N GLY A 117 0.10 -19.21 2.05
CA GLY A 117 0.46 -18.86 0.69
C GLY A 117 0.75 -17.37 0.51
N ILE A 118 0.96 -16.98 -0.72
CA ILE A 118 1.21 -15.59 -1.09
C ILE A 118 -0.06 -14.76 -0.91
N HIS A 119 0.06 -13.63 -0.23
CA HIS A 119 -1.00 -12.65 -0.02
C HIS A 119 -0.86 -11.45 -0.93
N ILE A 120 0.37 -10.97 -1.12
CA ILE A 120 0.65 -9.81 -1.95
C ILE A 120 1.84 -10.11 -2.85
N ILE A 121 1.70 -9.79 -4.13
CA ILE A 121 2.78 -9.55 -5.06
C ILE A 121 2.57 -8.16 -5.66
N ASP A 122 3.55 -7.30 -5.50
CA ASP A 122 3.52 -5.95 -6.03
C ASP A 122 4.84 -5.68 -6.78
N LEU A 123 4.74 -5.36 -8.06
CA LEU A 123 5.86 -5.15 -8.97
C LEU A 123 5.87 -3.71 -9.43
N ALA A 124 6.94 -2.98 -9.14
CA ALA A 124 7.09 -1.59 -9.50
C ALA A 124 8.25 -1.38 -10.49
N THR A 125 8.07 -0.47 -11.44
CA THR A 125 9.20 0.03 -12.23
C THR A 125 10.14 0.84 -11.33
N LYS A 126 11.40 1.00 -11.77
CA LYS A 126 12.36 1.87 -11.09
C LYS A 126 11.83 3.30 -10.94
N ASN A 127 11.22 3.85 -12.00
CA ASN A 127 10.66 5.20 -11.96
C ASN A 127 9.54 5.34 -10.93
N ALA A 128 8.67 4.33 -10.82
CA ALA A 128 7.62 4.35 -9.81
C ALA A 128 8.19 4.25 -8.40
N TYR A 129 9.16 3.36 -8.19
CA TYR A 129 9.75 3.12 -6.87
C TYR A 129 10.60 4.28 -6.35
N GLU A 130 11.35 4.95 -7.23
CA GLU A 130 12.20 6.10 -6.88
C GLU A 130 11.40 7.41 -6.71
N ASP A 131 10.11 7.42 -7.03
CA ASP A 131 9.24 8.55 -6.70
C ASP A 131 9.10 8.66 -5.18
N GLY A 132 9.35 9.84 -4.63
CA GLY A 132 9.30 10.08 -3.18
C GLY A 132 7.94 9.83 -2.52
N TYR A 133 6.92 9.54 -3.32
CA TYR A 133 5.55 9.22 -2.89
C TYR A 133 5.18 7.75 -3.12
N PHE A 134 6.15 6.89 -3.43
CA PHE A 134 5.90 5.48 -3.68
C PHE A 134 5.51 4.72 -2.42
N LEU A 135 4.50 3.84 -2.52
CA LEU A 135 4.10 2.89 -1.48
C LEU A 135 3.73 1.55 -2.08
N TRP A 136 4.04 0.48 -1.36
CA TRP A 136 3.53 -0.85 -1.64
C TRP A 136 2.05 -0.98 -1.26
N HIS A 137 1.28 -1.74 -2.05
CA HIS A 137 -0.10 -2.05 -1.69
C HIS A 137 -0.16 -2.86 -0.38
N SER A 138 -1.16 -2.56 0.43
CA SER A 138 -1.36 -3.22 1.74
C SER A 138 -2.43 -4.30 1.71
N LYS A 139 -3.35 -4.27 0.74
CA LYS A 139 -4.39 -5.29 0.58
C LYS A 139 -3.88 -6.50 -0.21
N ASP A 140 -4.39 -7.67 0.16
CA ASP A 140 -4.10 -8.92 -0.55
C ASP A 140 -4.40 -8.82 -2.05
N GLY A 141 -3.45 -9.21 -2.89
CA GLY A 141 -3.64 -9.18 -4.34
C GLY A 141 -2.35 -9.18 -5.16
N ILE A 142 -2.53 -8.99 -6.47
CA ILE A 142 -1.46 -8.86 -7.44
C ILE A 142 -1.51 -7.46 -8.02
N TYR A 143 -0.38 -6.76 -8.03
CA TYR A 143 -0.29 -5.36 -8.42
C TYR A 143 0.88 -5.10 -9.37
N VAL A 144 0.74 -4.06 -10.19
CA VAL A 144 1.78 -3.57 -11.08
C VAL A 144 1.75 -2.04 -11.05
N GLN A 145 2.87 -1.44 -10.67
CA GLN A 145 3.04 0.00 -10.58
C GLN A 145 4.06 0.48 -11.61
N LYS A 146 3.60 1.18 -12.63
CA LYS A 146 4.44 1.76 -13.69
C LYS A 146 4.92 3.16 -13.34
N GLU A 147 4.10 3.86 -12.60
CA GLU A 147 4.31 5.20 -12.08
C GLU A 147 3.85 5.23 -10.64
N ALA A 148 4.41 6.08 -9.80
CA ALA A 148 3.92 6.23 -8.45
C ALA A 148 2.45 6.64 -8.48
N CYS A 149 1.62 5.95 -7.71
CA CYS A 149 0.20 6.26 -7.64
C CYS A 149 0.03 7.57 -6.87
N GLU A 150 -0.47 8.62 -7.54
CA GLU A 150 -0.72 9.91 -6.88
C GLU A 150 -1.69 9.79 -5.69
N ASP A 151 -2.53 8.74 -5.70
CA ASP A 151 -3.49 8.49 -4.63
C ASP A 151 -2.83 8.13 -3.30
N TYR A 152 -1.58 7.67 -3.33
CA TYR A 152 -0.79 7.37 -2.13
C TYR A 152 -0.07 8.58 -1.52
N LYS A 153 0.01 9.71 -2.22
CA LYS A 153 0.70 10.93 -1.72
C LYS A 153 0.19 11.34 -0.34
N THR A 154 -1.12 11.29 -0.15
CA THR A 154 -1.74 11.62 1.14
C THR A 154 -1.32 10.67 2.25
N MET A 155 -1.20 9.38 1.94
CA MET A 155 -0.85 8.37 2.94
C MET A 155 0.61 8.45 3.37
N ILE A 156 1.51 8.87 2.47
CA ILE A 156 2.93 9.08 2.77
C ILE A 156 3.12 10.23 3.74
N LEU A 157 2.42 11.33 3.54
CA LEU A 157 2.50 12.50 4.43
C LEU A 157 2.28 12.14 5.91
N TYR A 158 1.50 11.07 6.18
CA TYR A 158 1.15 10.64 7.53
C TYR A 158 1.77 9.31 7.95
N GLY A 159 2.63 8.72 7.12
CA GLY A 159 3.25 7.43 7.40
C GLY A 159 2.26 6.26 7.52
N ASN A 160 1.05 6.41 7.07
CA ASN A 160 0.02 5.38 7.16
C ASN A 160 -0.16 4.63 5.84
N ARG A 161 -0.38 3.33 5.91
CA ARG A 161 -0.46 2.39 4.79
C ARG A 161 -1.88 1.92 4.49
N ARG A 162 -2.91 2.64 4.95
CA ARG A 162 -4.29 2.29 4.62
C ARG A 162 -4.61 2.70 3.19
N GLU A 163 -5.49 1.95 2.55
CA GLU A 163 -5.92 2.24 1.19
C GLU A 163 -6.66 3.56 1.11
N TYR A 164 -6.27 4.32 0.11
CA TYR A 164 -6.86 5.58 -0.26
C TYR A 164 -7.77 5.38 -1.47
N GLU A 165 -9.02 5.77 -1.35
CA GLU A 165 -9.99 5.74 -2.44
C GLU A 165 -10.17 7.15 -3.01
N PRO A 166 -9.69 7.45 -4.22
CA PRO A 166 -9.90 8.75 -4.84
C PRO A 166 -11.39 8.99 -5.10
N VAL A 167 -11.87 10.15 -4.69
CA VAL A 167 -13.26 10.59 -4.92
C VAL A 167 -13.23 11.90 -5.69
N ASP A 168 -13.85 11.93 -6.86
CA ASP A 168 -13.95 13.16 -7.64
C ASP A 168 -15.02 14.09 -7.05
N ARG A 169 -14.56 15.15 -6.38
CA ARG A 169 -15.42 16.20 -5.83
C ARG A 169 -14.68 17.53 -5.77
N LYS A 170 -15.43 18.59 -5.94
CA LYS A 170 -14.90 19.96 -5.82
C LYS A 170 -15.11 20.45 -4.38
N LEU A 171 -14.05 20.46 -3.60
CA LEU A 171 -14.03 21.01 -2.25
C LEU A 171 -13.07 22.21 -2.18
N SER A 172 -13.17 23.00 -1.14
CA SER A 172 -12.23 24.08 -0.85
C SER A 172 -11.91 24.11 0.64
N VAL A 173 -10.75 24.65 1.00
CA VAL A 173 -10.37 24.87 2.41
C VAL A 173 -11.40 25.76 3.11
N ASP A 174 -11.93 26.78 2.41
CA ASP A 174 -12.94 27.68 2.97
C ASP A 174 -14.25 26.97 3.28
N PHE A 175 -14.62 25.93 2.54
CA PHE A 175 -15.75 25.09 2.90
C PHE A 175 -15.57 24.49 4.31
N PHE A 176 -14.42 23.89 4.58
CA PHE A 176 -14.14 23.31 5.89
C PHE A 176 -14.09 24.36 6.99
N ARG A 177 -13.46 25.52 6.74
CA ARG A 177 -13.44 26.64 7.70
C ARG A 177 -14.84 27.13 8.05
N ASN A 178 -15.72 27.24 7.07
CA ASN A 178 -17.10 27.66 7.29
C ASN A 178 -17.91 26.58 8.01
N PHE A 179 -17.77 25.32 7.57
CA PHE A 179 -18.47 24.20 8.21
C PHE A 179 -18.15 24.12 9.71
N ILE A 180 -16.85 24.17 10.07
CA ILE A 180 -16.41 24.05 11.48
C ILE A 180 -16.93 25.21 12.35
N ARG A 181 -17.13 26.39 11.80
CA ARG A 181 -17.75 27.52 12.53
C ARG A 181 -19.20 27.25 12.89
N GLU A 182 -19.89 26.43 12.11
CA GLU A 182 -21.29 26.11 12.30
C GLU A 182 -21.53 24.79 13.02
N SER A 183 -20.65 23.81 12.80
CA SER A 183 -20.83 22.45 13.31
C SER A 183 -19.52 21.68 13.37
N THR A 184 -19.35 20.90 14.44
CA THR A 184 -18.27 19.90 14.57
C THR A 184 -18.78 18.46 14.39
N ASP A 185 -20.04 18.29 13.95
CA ASP A 185 -20.66 16.97 13.73
C ASP A 185 -20.12 16.33 12.43
N TYR A 186 -19.31 15.28 12.59
CA TYR A 186 -18.70 14.57 11.47
C TYR A 186 -19.74 13.88 10.57
N LYS A 187 -20.84 13.34 11.14
CA LYS A 187 -21.91 12.75 10.34
C LYS A 187 -22.62 13.79 9.47
N LYS A 188 -22.76 15.00 9.97
CA LYS A 188 -23.31 16.12 9.18
C LYS A 188 -22.36 16.48 8.04
N LEU A 189 -21.03 16.53 8.30
CA LEU A 189 -20.03 16.74 7.25
C LEU A 189 -20.14 15.67 6.15
N LEU A 190 -20.20 14.39 6.53
CA LEU A 190 -20.31 13.29 5.56
C LEU A 190 -21.60 13.33 4.73
N LYS A 191 -22.69 13.86 5.28
CA LYS A 191 -23.94 14.06 4.50
C LYS A 191 -23.78 15.12 3.43
N GLU A 192 -23.00 16.17 3.70
CA GLU A 192 -22.81 17.28 2.77
C GLU A 192 -21.82 16.95 1.67
N ILE A 193 -20.72 16.27 2.00
CA ILE A 193 -19.61 16.08 1.05
C ILE A 193 -19.30 14.62 0.72
N GLY A 194 -20.02 13.67 1.30
CA GLY A 194 -19.75 12.24 1.13
C GLY A 194 -18.63 11.73 2.01
N LYS A 195 -18.22 10.49 1.78
CA LYS A 195 -17.15 9.84 2.55
C LYS A 195 -15.81 10.54 2.35
N ALA A 196 -14.93 10.42 3.34
CA ALA A 196 -13.52 10.78 3.19
C ALA A 196 -12.86 10.01 2.03
N ASN A 197 -11.84 10.56 1.43
CA ASN A 197 -11.04 9.89 0.41
C ASN A 197 -10.26 8.71 0.99
N GLY A 198 -9.78 8.85 2.23
CA GLY A 198 -9.05 7.81 2.93
C GLY A 198 -8.99 8.08 4.43
N GLU A 199 -8.37 7.17 5.13
CA GLU A 199 -8.02 7.26 6.54
C GLU A 199 -6.52 7.10 6.67
N VAL A 200 -5.89 7.95 7.47
CA VAL A 200 -4.46 7.86 7.74
C VAL A 200 -4.21 7.00 8.99
N LEU A 201 -4.77 7.38 10.12
CA LEU A 201 -4.83 6.59 11.35
C LEU A 201 -6.29 6.36 11.71
N GLU A 202 -6.54 5.49 12.67
CA GLU A 202 -7.86 5.39 13.27
C GLU A 202 -8.27 6.80 13.72
N ASP A 203 -9.44 7.27 13.32
CA ASP A 203 -9.96 8.62 13.59
C ASP A 203 -9.37 9.79 12.75
N GLU A 204 -8.42 9.55 11.85
CA GLU A 204 -7.88 10.58 10.94
C GLU A 204 -8.42 10.43 9.52
N ASN A 205 -9.42 11.23 9.17
CA ASN A 205 -10.13 11.15 7.91
C ASN A 205 -9.63 12.21 6.93
N VAL A 206 -9.19 11.79 5.74
CA VAL A 206 -8.55 12.64 4.74
C VAL A 206 -9.49 12.96 3.60
N PHE A 207 -9.59 14.25 3.28
CA PHE A 207 -10.32 14.76 2.13
C PHE A 207 -9.37 15.45 1.16
N GLU A 208 -9.40 15.04 -0.11
CA GLU A 208 -8.63 15.67 -1.18
C GLU A 208 -9.36 16.91 -1.71
N ILE A 209 -8.62 18.01 -1.84
CA ILE A 209 -9.07 19.22 -2.50
C ILE A 209 -8.25 19.40 -3.77
N ARG A 210 -8.90 19.41 -4.91
CA ARG A 210 -8.25 19.68 -6.21
C ARG A 210 -8.37 21.15 -6.54
N GLN A 211 -7.23 21.85 -6.53
CA GLN A 211 -7.10 23.22 -6.99
C GLN A 211 -6.39 23.24 -8.35
N GLY A 212 -7.18 23.12 -9.44
CA GLY A 212 -6.58 23.07 -10.78
C GLY A 212 -6.14 21.66 -11.20
N VAL A 213 -5.24 21.58 -12.20
CA VAL A 213 -4.82 20.31 -12.83
C VAL A 213 -3.67 19.66 -12.08
N SER A 214 -2.86 20.41 -11.35
CA SER A 214 -1.61 19.96 -10.73
C SER A 214 -1.49 20.20 -9.23
N GLU A 215 -2.31 21.06 -8.64
CA GLU A 215 -2.19 21.41 -7.22
C GLU A 215 -3.20 20.61 -6.38
N LYS A 216 -2.71 19.79 -5.47
CA LYS A 216 -3.50 19.02 -4.52
C LYS A 216 -3.29 19.58 -3.11
N THR A 217 -4.38 19.84 -2.42
CA THR A 217 -4.41 20.19 -1.02
C THR A 217 -5.24 19.13 -0.29
N TYR A 218 -4.80 18.73 0.86
CA TYR A 218 -5.50 17.74 1.67
C TYR A 218 -6.00 18.36 2.95
N VAL A 219 -7.21 17.97 3.36
CA VAL A 219 -7.77 18.34 4.66
C VAL A 219 -7.92 17.08 5.48
N ILE A 220 -7.37 17.09 6.69
CA ILE A 220 -7.47 16.01 7.63
C ILE A 220 -8.44 16.42 8.72
N CYS A 221 -9.48 15.62 8.91
CA CYS A 221 -10.41 15.73 10.00
C CYS A 221 -10.09 14.66 11.05
N TYR A 222 -9.63 15.08 12.21
CA TYR A 222 -9.46 14.23 13.38
C TYR A 222 -10.79 14.11 14.09
N VAL A 223 -11.24 12.87 14.29
CA VAL A 223 -12.58 12.60 14.78
C VAL A 223 -12.50 11.76 16.05
N SER A 224 -13.25 12.14 17.07
CA SER A 224 -13.44 11.33 18.27
C SER A 224 -14.94 11.02 18.42
N GLY A 225 -15.30 9.76 18.21
CA GLY A 225 -16.69 9.36 18.06
C GLY A 225 -17.32 9.98 16.82
N ASP A 226 -18.29 10.86 17.00
CA ASP A 226 -18.96 11.59 15.91
C ASP A 226 -18.56 13.08 15.87
N GLU A 227 -17.59 13.50 16.70
CA GLU A 227 -17.19 14.91 16.83
C GLU A 227 -15.83 15.14 16.15
N ILE A 228 -15.74 16.17 15.31
CA ILE A 228 -14.49 16.66 14.76
C ILE A 228 -13.77 17.45 15.87
N ILE A 229 -12.59 16.98 16.27
CA ILE A 229 -11.80 17.57 17.34
C ILE A 229 -10.65 18.44 16.83
N LYS A 230 -10.21 18.23 15.58
CA LYS A 230 -9.15 19.00 14.94
C LYS A 230 -9.30 18.94 13.42
N VAL A 231 -8.92 20.00 12.72
CA VAL A 231 -8.82 20.02 11.25
C VAL A 231 -7.52 20.67 10.86
N GLU A 232 -6.76 19.96 10.03
CA GLU A 232 -5.49 20.42 9.46
C GLU A 232 -5.55 20.45 7.93
N VAL A 233 -4.82 21.38 7.35
CA VAL A 233 -4.64 21.50 5.90
C VAL A 233 -3.18 21.22 5.57
N VAL A 234 -2.96 20.34 4.60
CA VAL A 234 -1.64 20.04 4.07
C VAL A 234 -1.60 20.52 2.63
N ASN A 235 -0.69 21.41 2.33
CA ASN A 235 -0.45 21.92 0.99
C ASN A 235 0.76 21.21 0.34
N GLU A 236 1.08 21.59 -0.92
CA GLU A 236 2.18 21.01 -1.69
C GLU A 236 3.56 21.14 -1.03
N ASP A 237 3.75 22.17 -0.18
CA ASP A 237 4.98 22.37 0.57
C ASP A 237 5.06 21.55 1.87
N GLU A 238 4.15 20.59 2.04
CA GLU A 238 4.02 19.76 3.25
C GLU A 238 3.81 20.56 4.55
N ARG A 239 3.36 21.82 4.42
CA ARG A 239 3.06 22.66 5.58
C ARG A 239 1.71 22.32 6.14
N LEU A 240 1.69 21.94 7.42
CA LEU A 240 0.48 21.76 8.20
C LEU A 240 -0.02 23.12 8.68
N GLU A 241 -1.27 23.46 8.32
CA GLU A 241 -2.00 24.59 8.90
C GLU A 241 -3.16 24.03 9.73
N THR A 242 -3.16 24.25 11.03
CA THR A 242 -4.29 23.91 11.89
C THR A 242 -5.39 24.97 11.73
N ILE A 243 -6.48 24.64 11.05
CA ILE A 243 -7.61 25.57 10.86
C ILE A 243 -8.68 25.45 11.95
N TYR A 244 -8.64 24.37 12.75
CA TYR A 244 -9.50 24.15 13.90
C TYR A 244 -8.85 23.22 14.91
N SER A 245 -8.97 23.54 16.18
CA SER A 245 -8.66 22.65 17.30
C SER A 245 -9.61 22.92 18.46
N LYS A 246 -10.22 21.86 18.98
CA LYS A 246 -11.11 21.93 20.17
C LYS A 246 -10.38 22.47 21.40
N ASP A 247 -9.07 22.22 21.50
CA ASP A 247 -8.25 22.65 22.63
C ASP A 247 -7.73 24.10 22.48
N GLY A 248 -8.19 24.83 21.48
CA GLY A 248 -7.92 26.27 21.32
C GLY A 248 -6.48 26.65 20.94
N LYS A 249 -5.66 25.70 20.51
CA LYS A 249 -4.33 25.97 19.97
C LYS A 249 -4.43 25.98 18.44
N SER A 250 -4.76 27.13 17.87
CA SER A 250 -4.44 27.44 16.47
C SER A 250 -3.06 28.06 16.45
N ASP A 251 -2.14 27.49 15.70
CA ASP A 251 -0.84 28.09 15.40
C ASP A 251 -0.98 29.33 14.53
#